data_d6d4b2ed914bc9dabbe2aad7ae79914a
#
_entry.id   d6d4b2ed914bc9dabbe2aad7ae79914a
#
_cell.length_a   1.000
_cell.length_b   1.000
_cell.length_c   1.000
_cell.angle_alpha   90.00
_cell.angle_beta   90.00
_cell.angle_gamma   90.00
#
_symmetry.space_group_name_H-M   'P 1'
#
loop_
_entity.id
_entity.type
_entity.pdbx_description
1 polymer ?
#
loop_
_entity_poly.entity_id
_entity_poly.type
_entity_poly.pdbx_seq_one_letter_code
_entity_poly.pdbx_strand_id
1 'polypeptide(L)'
;MPRSSIRLLGYTTAVTGIAGYSIHRGLNHLEGKYPALPLAAGSRALRKPQNPDTQRCAYTDIYAAQIPLQALEARVPNPKTPTQTELEYAWARSVIGTKILRTEGNSKGGFSPDKTTGAPRVLLNGIFQVQRLPAADADSNGLLVSSKLPDEPREFFEKIARWGYPWRLMSSLRHEMSVSEPFQVNGEGMFVEVRFSTAHDYELVDAEGGLEKQKIIPAWTLRLHRGYARFVLDSAVRELQRDVGK
;
A
#
# COMPACT_ATOMS: atom_id res chain seq x y z
N MET A 1 -31.14 -30.31 -26.07
CA MET A 1 -30.16 -29.28 -25.56
C MET A 1 -28.82 -29.54 -26.20
N PRO A 2 -28.17 -28.57 -26.83
CA PRO A 2 -26.93 -28.82 -27.56
C PRO A 2 -25.79 -29.14 -26.61
N ARG A 3 -25.08 -30.24 -26.84
CA ARG A 3 -23.90 -30.72 -26.08
C ARG A 3 -22.77 -29.71 -25.98
N SER A 4 -22.74 -28.69 -26.83
CA SER A 4 -21.77 -27.58 -26.82
C SER A 4 -21.91 -26.66 -25.60
N SER A 5 -23.14 -26.37 -25.15
CA SER A 5 -23.38 -25.46 -24.00
C SER A 5 -22.93 -26.06 -22.69
N ILE A 6 -23.07 -27.39 -22.51
CA ILE A 6 -22.61 -28.08 -21.28
C ILE A 6 -21.08 -28.09 -21.19
N ARG A 7 -20.40 -28.29 -22.35
CA ARG A 7 -18.92 -28.24 -22.37
C ARG A 7 -18.39 -26.83 -22.07
N LEU A 8 -19.00 -25.78 -22.62
CA LEU A 8 -18.60 -24.40 -22.36
C LEU A 8 -18.78 -24.05 -20.87
N LEU A 9 -19.90 -24.46 -20.26
CA LEU A 9 -20.16 -24.26 -18.83
C LEU A 9 -19.12 -24.98 -17.94
N GLY A 10 -18.77 -26.23 -18.32
CA GLY A 10 -17.73 -27.00 -17.63
C GLY A 10 -16.34 -26.33 -17.70
N TYR A 11 -15.94 -25.79 -18.85
CA TYR A 11 -14.67 -25.09 -19.00
C TYR A 11 -14.64 -23.78 -18.21
N THR A 12 -15.70 -22.97 -18.24
CA THR A 12 -15.77 -21.71 -17.48
C THR A 12 -15.69 -21.97 -15.97
N THR A 13 -16.41 -22.98 -15.47
CA THR A 13 -16.39 -23.35 -14.05
C THR A 13 -15.00 -23.83 -13.61
N ALA A 14 -14.34 -24.67 -14.42
CA ALA A 14 -12.99 -25.16 -14.14
C ALA A 14 -11.97 -24.03 -14.13
N VAL A 15 -11.98 -23.14 -15.11
CA VAL A 15 -11.07 -21.98 -15.19
C VAL A 15 -11.28 -21.03 -14.01
N THR A 16 -12.52 -20.73 -13.63
CA THR A 16 -12.84 -19.89 -12.49
C THR A 16 -12.38 -20.52 -11.18
N GLY A 17 -12.56 -21.84 -11.01
CA GLY A 17 -12.10 -22.58 -9.84
C GLY A 17 -10.58 -22.57 -9.70
N ILE A 18 -9.85 -22.82 -10.81
CA ILE A 18 -8.37 -22.77 -10.82
C ILE A 18 -7.87 -21.36 -10.52
N ALA A 19 -8.46 -20.32 -11.10
CA ALA A 19 -8.10 -18.94 -10.84
C ALA A 19 -8.34 -18.56 -9.36
N GLY A 20 -9.51 -18.90 -8.81
CA GLY A 20 -9.83 -18.66 -7.40
C GLY A 20 -8.88 -19.38 -6.45
N TYR A 21 -8.56 -20.66 -6.74
CA TYR A 21 -7.59 -21.42 -5.96
C TYR A 21 -6.19 -20.81 -6.02
N SER A 22 -5.73 -20.41 -7.21
CA SER A 22 -4.42 -19.79 -7.40
C SER A 22 -4.28 -18.48 -6.66
N ILE A 23 -5.31 -17.63 -6.70
CA ILE A 23 -5.38 -16.37 -5.93
C ILE A 23 -5.32 -16.70 -4.43
N HIS A 24 -6.16 -17.63 -3.95
CA HIS A 24 -6.18 -18.01 -2.54
C HIS A 24 -4.81 -18.53 -2.05
N ARG A 25 -4.15 -19.37 -2.84
CA ARG A 25 -2.82 -19.90 -2.52
C ARG A 25 -1.76 -18.80 -2.53
N GLY A 26 -1.82 -17.88 -3.49
CA GLY A 26 -0.93 -16.70 -3.54
C GLY A 26 -1.09 -15.80 -2.32
N LEU A 27 -2.34 -15.55 -1.91
CA LEU A 27 -2.64 -14.77 -0.71
C LEU A 27 -2.08 -15.44 0.55
N ASN A 28 -2.31 -16.75 0.74
CA ASN A 28 -1.77 -17.49 1.88
C ASN A 28 -0.24 -17.44 1.94
N HIS A 29 0.44 -17.56 0.79
CA HIS A 29 1.89 -17.43 0.71
C HIS A 29 2.38 -16.07 1.16
N LEU A 30 1.76 -14.99 0.67
CA LEU A 30 2.11 -13.62 1.04
C LEU A 30 1.76 -13.30 2.50
N GLU A 31 0.65 -13.83 3.02
CA GLU A 31 0.25 -13.71 4.42
C GLU A 31 1.28 -14.35 5.36
N GLY A 32 1.79 -15.52 5.01
CA GLY A 32 2.85 -16.19 5.77
C GLY A 32 4.22 -15.51 5.66
N LYS A 33 4.54 -14.96 4.47
CA LYS A 33 5.82 -14.30 4.22
C LYS A 33 5.91 -12.92 4.87
N TYR A 34 4.83 -12.15 4.87
CA TYR A 34 4.75 -10.79 5.39
C TYR A 34 3.59 -10.65 6.39
N PRO A 35 3.75 -11.16 7.62
CA PRO A 35 2.75 -10.97 8.66
C PRO A 35 2.54 -9.48 8.95
N ALA A 36 1.35 -9.13 9.42
CA ALA A 36 1.07 -7.76 9.82
C ALA A 36 1.84 -7.39 11.09
N LEU A 37 2.45 -6.22 11.09
CA LEU A 37 3.12 -5.65 12.26
C LEU A 37 2.11 -4.92 13.18
N PRO A 38 2.46 -4.70 14.46
CA PRO A 38 1.69 -3.86 15.35
C PRO A 38 1.53 -2.42 14.82
N LEU A 39 0.42 -1.76 15.14
CA LEU A 39 0.12 -0.39 14.72
C LEU A 39 1.18 0.63 15.14
N ALA A 40 1.91 0.35 16.22
CA ALA A 40 3.00 1.20 16.70
C ALA A 40 4.20 1.30 15.72
N ALA A 41 4.31 0.35 14.76
CA ALA A 41 5.36 0.38 13.74
C ALA A 41 5.12 1.44 12.65
N GLY A 42 3.92 2.01 12.54
CA GLY A 42 3.58 3.08 11.61
C GLY A 42 3.46 4.44 12.30
N SER A 43 3.59 5.53 11.52
CA SER A 43 3.50 6.88 12.05
C SER A 43 2.09 7.25 12.53
N ARG A 44 2.01 8.28 13.38
CA ARG A 44 0.72 8.88 13.75
C ARG A 44 0.02 9.49 12.54
N ALA A 45 0.79 10.11 11.63
CA ALA A 45 0.27 10.72 10.41
C ALA A 45 -0.41 9.70 9.48
N LEU A 46 0.13 8.47 9.38
CA LEU A 46 -0.52 7.38 8.64
C LEU A 46 -1.94 7.09 9.16
N ARG A 47 -2.16 7.18 10.46
CA ARG A 47 -3.44 6.85 11.11
C ARG A 47 -4.41 8.01 11.20
N LYS A 48 -3.97 9.23 10.93
CA LYS A 48 -4.80 10.43 10.98
C LYS A 48 -5.49 10.65 9.62
N PRO A 49 -6.82 10.55 9.51
CA PRO A 49 -7.56 10.84 8.28
C PRO A 49 -7.28 12.25 7.75
N GLN A 50 -7.51 12.48 6.47
CA GLN A 50 -7.37 13.82 5.89
C GLN A 50 -8.37 14.81 6.51
N ASN A 51 -9.60 14.36 6.76
CA ASN A 51 -10.65 15.13 7.39
C ASN A 51 -11.12 14.44 8.68
N PRO A 52 -10.38 14.58 9.79
CA PRO A 52 -10.67 13.85 11.02
C PRO A 52 -12.02 14.15 11.65
N ASP A 53 -12.65 15.28 11.30
CA ASP A 53 -13.98 15.66 11.80
C ASP A 53 -15.11 14.91 11.10
N THR A 54 -14.89 14.45 9.87
CA THR A 54 -15.90 13.74 9.06
C THR A 54 -15.49 12.33 8.68
N GLN A 55 -14.25 11.94 8.96
CA GLN A 55 -13.68 10.66 8.56
C GLN A 55 -13.08 9.92 9.73
N ARG A 56 -13.09 8.60 9.64
CA ARG A 56 -12.35 7.71 10.52
C ARG A 56 -11.38 6.84 9.74
N CYS A 57 -10.22 6.54 10.31
CA CYS A 57 -9.36 5.48 9.84
C CYS A 57 -9.91 4.14 10.35
N ALA A 58 -10.54 3.36 9.46
CA ALA A 58 -11.20 2.13 9.86
C ALA A 58 -10.19 1.01 10.17
N TYR A 59 -9.11 0.94 9.41
CA TYR A 59 -8.02 -0.02 9.64
C TYR A 59 -6.72 0.48 9.03
N THR A 60 -5.64 0.02 9.63
CA THR A 60 -4.26 0.26 9.20
C THR A 60 -3.55 -1.08 9.17
N ASP A 61 -2.87 -1.38 8.09
CA ASP A 61 -2.06 -2.57 7.92
C ASP A 61 -0.61 -2.18 7.63
N ILE A 62 0.34 -2.82 8.31
CA ILE A 62 1.78 -2.53 8.19
C ILE A 62 2.47 -3.84 7.87
N TYR A 63 3.23 -3.88 6.78
CA TYR A 63 4.01 -5.04 6.36
C TYR A 63 5.47 -4.68 6.23
N ALA A 64 6.35 -5.62 6.58
CA ALA A 64 7.78 -5.38 6.55
C ALA A 64 8.55 -6.55 5.91
N ALA A 65 9.74 -6.22 5.41
CA ALA A 65 10.73 -7.18 4.97
C ALA A 65 12.11 -6.75 5.45
N GLN A 66 12.90 -7.70 5.91
CA GLN A 66 14.32 -7.47 6.18
C GLN A 66 15.11 -7.66 4.87
N ILE A 67 15.97 -6.68 4.56
CA ILE A 67 16.85 -6.72 3.40
C ILE A 67 18.27 -6.31 3.80
N PRO A 68 19.31 -6.80 3.11
CA PRO A 68 20.67 -6.29 3.30
C PRO A 68 20.72 -4.79 3.04
N LEU A 69 21.38 -4.03 3.92
CA LEU A 69 21.53 -2.57 3.79
C LEU A 69 22.09 -2.18 2.42
N GLN A 70 23.07 -2.93 1.93
CA GLN A 70 23.70 -2.74 0.61
C GLN A 70 22.71 -2.66 -0.55
N ALA A 71 21.55 -3.32 -0.44
CA ALA A 71 20.53 -3.28 -1.50
C ALA A 71 19.89 -1.88 -1.65
N LEU A 72 19.79 -1.11 -0.57
CA LEU A 72 19.35 0.29 -0.62
C LEU A 72 20.51 1.24 -0.90
N GLU A 73 21.69 0.99 -0.32
CA GLU A 73 22.90 1.79 -0.57
C GLU A 73 23.23 1.90 -2.05
N ALA A 74 23.07 0.81 -2.81
CA ALA A 74 23.25 0.80 -4.27
C ALA A 74 22.29 1.76 -5.03
N ARG A 75 21.26 2.29 -4.36
CA ARG A 75 20.24 3.18 -4.94
C ARG A 75 20.33 4.63 -4.48
N VAL A 76 21.28 4.94 -3.59
CA VAL A 76 21.53 6.31 -3.13
C VAL A 76 22.67 6.97 -3.93
N PRO A 77 22.69 8.30 -4.06
CA PRO A 77 23.74 9.01 -4.79
C PRO A 77 25.13 8.83 -4.17
N ASN A 78 25.20 8.72 -2.83
CA ASN A 78 26.45 8.52 -2.09
C ASN A 78 26.36 7.25 -1.23
N PRO A 79 26.72 6.08 -1.77
CA PRO A 79 26.54 4.80 -1.09
C PRO A 79 27.49 4.57 0.10
N LYS A 80 28.55 5.38 0.28
CA LYS A 80 29.54 5.14 1.36
C LYS A 80 29.00 5.51 2.75
N THR A 81 28.17 6.53 2.86
CA THR A 81 27.64 7.03 4.13
C THR A 81 26.21 7.56 3.90
N PRO A 82 25.25 6.70 3.59
CA PRO A 82 23.89 7.13 3.35
C PRO A 82 23.24 7.61 4.65
N THR A 83 22.53 8.71 4.59
CA THR A 83 21.67 9.15 5.67
C THR A 83 20.39 8.33 5.70
N GLN A 84 19.72 8.27 6.86
CA GLN A 84 18.41 7.60 6.98
C GLN A 84 17.40 8.14 5.96
N THR A 85 17.36 9.44 5.77
CA THR A 85 16.52 10.11 4.76
C THR A 85 16.80 9.61 3.35
N GLU A 86 18.06 9.43 2.95
CA GLU A 86 18.42 8.91 1.63
C GLU A 86 17.99 7.45 1.45
N LEU A 87 18.11 6.62 2.47
CA LEU A 87 17.61 5.23 2.46
C LEU A 87 16.09 5.20 2.28
N GLU A 88 15.36 6.06 2.98
CA GLU A 88 13.90 6.19 2.82
C GLU A 88 13.49 6.65 1.42
N TYR A 89 14.22 7.62 0.84
CA TYR A 89 14.02 8.01 -0.56
C TYR A 89 14.30 6.87 -1.53
N ALA A 90 15.37 6.10 -1.31
CA ALA A 90 15.72 4.94 -2.13
C ALA A 90 14.62 3.88 -2.06
N TRP A 91 14.11 3.59 -0.87
CA TRP A 91 12.99 2.67 -0.69
C TRP A 91 11.71 3.15 -1.36
N ALA A 92 11.31 4.39 -1.12
CA ALA A 92 10.11 4.98 -1.73
C ALA A 92 10.17 4.93 -3.27
N ARG A 93 11.33 5.26 -3.87
CA ARG A 93 11.56 5.14 -5.32
C ARG A 93 11.45 3.70 -5.79
N SER A 94 11.97 2.74 -5.03
CA SER A 94 11.89 1.31 -5.36
C SER A 94 10.45 0.82 -5.37
N VAL A 95 9.62 1.21 -4.40
CA VAL A 95 8.20 0.86 -4.34
C VAL A 95 7.42 1.49 -5.49
N ILE A 96 7.47 2.81 -5.62
CA ILE A 96 6.74 3.56 -6.66
C ILE A 96 7.22 3.18 -8.06
N GLY A 97 8.50 2.80 -8.20
CA GLY A 97 9.12 2.35 -9.44
C GLY A 97 8.90 0.89 -9.81
N THR A 98 8.18 0.10 -9.01
CA THR A 98 7.89 -1.31 -9.34
C THR A 98 7.13 -1.44 -10.67
N LYS A 99 7.35 -2.55 -11.37
CA LYS A 99 6.62 -2.81 -12.63
C LYS A 99 5.10 -2.74 -12.45
N ILE A 100 4.60 -3.18 -11.31
CA ILE A 100 3.17 -3.17 -10.97
C ILE A 100 2.64 -1.75 -10.94
N LEU A 101 3.23 -0.88 -10.11
CA LEU A 101 2.77 0.50 -9.98
C LEU A 101 3.01 1.32 -11.24
N ARG A 102 4.05 0.99 -12.03
CA ARG A 102 4.25 1.61 -13.37
C ARG A 102 3.14 1.30 -14.37
N THR A 103 2.42 0.19 -14.22
CA THR A 103 1.23 -0.07 -15.05
C THR A 103 0.03 0.78 -14.65
N GLU A 104 0.00 1.24 -13.40
CA GLU A 104 -1.05 2.15 -12.89
C GLU A 104 -0.80 3.61 -13.27
N GLY A 105 0.47 3.98 -13.55
CA GLY A 105 0.77 5.34 -13.96
C GLY A 105 2.26 5.66 -14.04
N ASN A 106 2.56 6.85 -14.59
CA ASN A 106 3.93 7.34 -14.72
C ASN A 106 4.41 7.99 -13.42
N SER A 107 5.56 7.56 -12.92
CA SER A 107 6.20 8.09 -11.70
C SER A 107 7.48 8.89 -12.00
N LYS A 108 7.62 9.44 -13.24
CA LYS A 108 8.79 10.25 -13.59
C LYS A 108 8.86 11.51 -12.72
N GLY A 109 10.02 11.75 -12.14
CA GLY A 109 10.33 12.90 -11.29
C GLY A 109 10.47 12.55 -9.82
N GLY A 110 10.89 13.53 -9.02
CA GLY A 110 11.04 13.38 -7.57
C GLY A 110 9.70 13.49 -6.82
N PHE A 111 9.78 13.46 -5.51
CA PHE A 111 8.63 13.59 -4.61
C PHE A 111 8.38 15.02 -4.13
N SER A 112 9.33 15.92 -4.37
CA SER A 112 9.25 17.32 -3.92
C SER A 112 8.06 18.06 -4.54
N PRO A 113 7.46 19.00 -3.82
CA PRO A 113 6.43 19.89 -4.34
C PRO A 113 6.87 20.62 -5.60
N ASP A 114 5.92 21.10 -6.38
CA ASP A 114 6.18 21.98 -7.52
C ASP A 114 6.89 23.25 -7.04
N LYS A 115 8.03 23.56 -7.67
CA LYS A 115 8.88 24.69 -7.25
C LYS A 115 8.24 26.04 -7.47
N THR A 116 7.31 26.15 -8.42
CA THR A 116 6.68 27.41 -8.82
C THR A 116 5.42 27.69 -8.02
N THR A 117 4.60 26.65 -7.84
CA THR A 117 3.29 26.79 -7.21
C THR A 117 3.26 26.35 -5.74
N GLY A 118 4.29 25.62 -5.28
CA GLY A 118 4.29 24.98 -3.96
C GLY A 118 3.30 23.83 -3.84
N ALA A 119 2.61 23.45 -4.93
CA ALA A 119 1.60 22.41 -4.90
C ALA A 119 2.23 21.04 -4.56
N PRO A 120 1.56 20.19 -3.76
CA PRO A 120 2.03 18.85 -3.46
C PRO A 120 2.25 18.04 -4.73
N ARG A 121 3.33 17.24 -4.76
CA ARG A 121 3.63 16.38 -5.89
C ARG A 121 2.56 15.31 -6.08
N VAL A 122 2.17 15.13 -7.34
CA VAL A 122 1.22 14.10 -7.75
C VAL A 122 1.99 12.99 -8.49
N LEU A 123 1.69 11.75 -8.14
CA LEU A 123 2.36 10.54 -8.63
C LEU A 123 1.36 9.64 -9.36
N LEU A 124 1.85 8.73 -10.20
CA LEU A 124 1.07 7.71 -10.90
C LEU A 124 -0.17 8.30 -11.60
N ASN A 125 0.07 9.32 -12.45
CA ASN A 125 -0.97 9.99 -13.26
C ASN A 125 -2.14 10.57 -12.42
N GLY A 126 -1.87 11.01 -11.19
CA GLY A 126 -2.89 11.64 -10.34
C GLY A 126 -3.45 10.74 -9.25
N ILE A 127 -3.07 9.46 -9.23
CA ILE A 127 -3.58 8.52 -8.23
C ILE A 127 -3.12 8.90 -6.82
N PHE A 128 -1.84 9.26 -6.64
CA PHE A 128 -1.28 9.59 -5.34
C PHE A 128 -0.82 11.04 -5.24
N GLN A 129 -1.10 11.66 -4.11
CA GLN A 129 -0.58 12.97 -3.71
C GLN A 129 0.40 12.79 -2.56
N VAL A 130 1.58 13.39 -2.66
CA VAL A 130 2.59 13.37 -1.58
C VAL A 130 2.09 14.25 -0.44
N GLN A 131 1.98 13.68 0.76
CA GLN A 131 1.56 14.36 1.99
C GLN A 131 2.75 14.74 2.86
N ARG A 132 3.77 13.88 2.91
CA ARG A 132 4.99 14.09 3.69
C ARG A 132 6.16 13.46 2.95
N LEU A 133 7.27 14.20 2.90
CA LEU A 133 8.55 13.69 2.41
C LEU A 133 9.31 12.97 3.54
N PRO A 134 10.24 12.05 3.20
CA PRO A 134 11.26 11.64 4.14
C PRO A 134 12.02 12.87 4.68
N ALA A 135 12.18 12.94 5.98
CA ALA A 135 12.87 14.04 6.65
C ALA A 135 13.74 13.51 7.78
N ALA A 136 14.71 14.32 8.23
CA ALA A 136 15.63 13.95 9.29
C ALA A 136 15.05 14.16 10.70
N ASP A 137 13.76 14.46 10.84
CA ASP A 137 13.11 14.67 12.13
C ASP A 137 12.63 13.34 12.75
N ALA A 138 12.59 13.30 14.08
CA ALA A 138 12.27 12.10 14.86
C ALA A 138 10.84 11.55 14.62
N ASP A 139 9.93 12.36 14.08
CA ASP A 139 8.55 11.99 13.77
C ASP A 139 8.36 11.55 12.31
N SER A 140 9.44 11.62 11.51
CA SER A 140 9.40 11.24 10.09
C SER A 140 9.59 9.72 9.93
N ASN A 141 8.56 9.07 9.43
CA ASN A 141 8.62 7.66 9.03
C ASN A 141 8.51 7.54 7.51
N GLY A 142 9.48 8.09 6.78
CA GLY A 142 9.56 7.97 5.32
C GLY A 142 8.53 8.77 4.53
N LEU A 143 8.27 8.32 3.31
CA LEU A 143 7.32 8.95 2.39
C LEU A 143 5.89 8.57 2.76
N LEU A 144 5.02 9.58 2.93
CA LEU A 144 3.58 9.40 3.07
C LEU A 144 2.86 9.97 1.84
N VAL A 145 2.04 9.15 1.22
CA VAL A 145 1.17 9.53 0.09
C VAL A 145 -0.28 9.24 0.42
N SER A 146 -1.19 10.00 -0.17
CA SER A 146 -2.63 9.75 -0.09
C SER A 146 -3.25 9.63 -1.47
N SER A 147 -4.37 8.93 -1.54
CA SER A 147 -5.24 8.86 -2.70
C SER A 147 -6.69 9.05 -2.27
N LYS A 148 -7.42 9.87 -3.01
CA LYS A 148 -8.87 9.99 -2.88
C LYS A 148 -9.53 9.07 -3.90
N LEU A 149 -10.53 8.30 -3.49
CA LEU A 149 -11.31 7.53 -4.44
C LEU A 149 -12.16 8.48 -5.32
N PRO A 150 -12.37 8.12 -6.61
CA PRO A 150 -13.27 8.89 -7.48
C PRO A 150 -14.67 9.02 -6.86
N ASP A 151 -15.28 10.17 -7.05
CA ASP A 151 -16.56 10.48 -6.41
C ASP A 151 -17.70 9.58 -6.95
N GLU A 152 -17.76 9.31 -8.27
CA GLU A 152 -18.82 8.50 -8.89
C GLU A 152 -19.02 7.11 -8.25
N PRO A 153 -18.01 6.21 -8.16
CA PRO A 153 -18.20 4.92 -7.52
C PRO A 153 -18.51 5.06 -6.03
N ARG A 154 -17.92 6.04 -5.34
CA ARG A 154 -18.18 6.30 -3.93
C ARG A 154 -19.63 6.69 -3.69
N GLU A 155 -20.15 7.64 -4.44
CA GLU A 155 -21.54 8.11 -4.34
C GLU A 155 -22.55 6.99 -4.67
N PHE A 156 -22.24 6.16 -5.67
CA PHE A 156 -23.06 4.98 -5.98
C PHE A 156 -23.17 4.03 -4.79
N PHE A 157 -22.04 3.64 -4.18
CA PHE A 157 -22.05 2.75 -3.02
C PHE A 157 -22.67 3.40 -1.78
N GLU A 158 -22.54 4.70 -1.60
CA GLU A 158 -23.25 5.43 -0.57
C GLU A 158 -24.76 5.41 -0.74
N LYS A 159 -25.23 5.61 -1.97
CA LYS A 159 -26.65 5.55 -2.29
C LYS A 159 -27.25 4.17 -1.99
N ILE A 160 -26.63 3.09 -2.43
CA ILE A 160 -27.14 1.74 -2.14
C ILE A 160 -26.97 1.35 -0.67
N ALA A 161 -25.94 1.85 0.03
CA ALA A 161 -25.77 1.65 1.45
C ALA A 161 -26.94 2.27 2.26
N ARG A 162 -27.45 3.43 1.83
CA ARG A 162 -28.66 4.05 2.43
C ARG A 162 -29.91 3.18 2.22
N TRP A 163 -29.95 2.36 1.17
CA TRP A 163 -31.04 1.41 0.91
C TRP A 163 -30.87 0.07 1.62
N GLY A 164 -29.90 -0.04 2.53
CA GLY A 164 -29.69 -1.25 3.33
C GLY A 164 -28.55 -2.16 2.81
N TYR A 165 -27.83 -1.78 1.73
CA TYR A 165 -26.65 -2.51 1.32
C TYR A 165 -25.58 -2.53 2.43
N PRO A 166 -25.01 -3.70 2.77
CA PRO A 166 -24.24 -3.84 4.02
C PRO A 166 -22.83 -3.24 3.95
N TRP A 167 -22.35 -2.80 2.77
CA TRP A 167 -20.99 -2.34 2.59
C TRP A 167 -20.92 -0.91 2.06
N ARG A 168 -19.77 -0.27 2.28
CA ARG A 168 -19.43 1.07 1.82
C ARG A 168 -18.01 1.08 1.28
N LEU A 169 -17.71 1.88 0.26
CA LEU A 169 -16.35 2.12 -0.17
C LEU A 169 -15.64 3.08 0.78
N MET A 170 -14.32 2.96 0.86
CA MET A 170 -13.46 3.95 1.49
C MET A 170 -13.54 5.30 0.76
N SER A 171 -13.38 6.40 1.47
CA SER A 171 -13.32 7.74 0.89
C SER A 171 -11.91 8.08 0.41
N SER A 172 -10.90 7.62 1.15
CA SER A 172 -9.49 7.82 0.82
C SER A 172 -8.63 6.69 1.39
N LEU A 173 -7.39 6.65 0.92
CA LEU A 173 -6.38 5.75 1.43
C LEU A 173 -5.04 6.48 1.54
N ARG A 174 -4.18 5.98 2.43
CA ARG A 174 -2.82 6.50 2.60
C ARG A 174 -1.84 5.34 2.59
N HIS A 175 -0.65 5.60 2.02
CA HIS A 175 0.46 4.66 2.05
C HIS A 175 1.68 5.33 2.65
N GLU A 176 2.38 4.60 3.51
CA GLU A 176 3.65 5.03 4.09
C GLU A 176 4.73 4.03 3.71
N MET A 177 5.85 4.56 3.24
CA MET A 177 7.04 3.81 2.86
C MET A 177 8.18 4.25 3.75
N SER A 178 8.59 3.40 4.70
CA SER A 178 9.61 3.72 5.69
C SER A 178 10.69 2.65 5.78
N VAL A 179 11.82 3.02 6.38
CA VAL A 179 12.99 2.17 6.60
C VAL A 179 13.40 2.29 8.05
N SER A 180 13.73 1.17 8.71
CA SER A 180 14.29 1.19 10.07
C SER A 180 15.72 1.70 10.07
N GLU A 181 16.24 2.09 11.24
CA GLU A 181 17.66 2.18 11.44
C GLU A 181 18.36 0.86 11.09
N PRO A 182 19.60 0.91 10.53
CA PRO A 182 20.37 -0.28 10.25
C PRO A 182 20.68 -1.08 11.52
N PHE A 183 20.59 -2.40 11.42
CA PHE A 183 20.89 -3.32 12.52
C PHE A 183 21.69 -4.53 12.03
N GLN A 184 22.42 -5.15 12.95
CA GLN A 184 23.21 -6.34 12.64
C GLN A 184 22.44 -7.63 12.94
N VAL A 185 22.50 -8.59 12.04
CA VAL A 185 21.91 -9.92 12.22
C VAL A 185 23.03 -10.94 12.33
N ASN A 186 23.20 -11.54 13.51
CA ASN A 186 24.03 -12.73 13.80
C ASN A 186 25.28 -12.95 12.93
N GLY A 187 26.06 -11.88 12.66
CA GLY A 187 27.28 -11.97 11.85
C GLY A 187 27.08 -11.97 10.32
N GLU A 188 25.86 -11.87 9.84
CA GLU A 188 25.53 -11.87 8.40
C GLU A 188 25.67 -10.49 7.73
N GLY A 189 26.05 -9.44 8.47
CA GLY A 189 26.19 -8.08 7.97
C GLY A 189 25.11 -7.12 8.48
N MET A 190 25.01 -5.95 7.84
CA MET A 190 24.04 -4.93 8.19
C MET A 190 22.76 -5.10 7.38
N PHE A 191 21.63 -5.00 8.05
CA PHE A 191 20.29 -5.10 7.51
C PHE A 191 19.45 -3.87 7.85
N VAL A 192 18.40 -3.67 7.10
CA VAL A 192 17.32 -2.74 7.40
C VAL A 192 15.98 -3.46 7.26
N GLU A 193 14.98 -2.99 8.00
CA GLU A 193 13.60 -3.37 7.80
C GLU A 193 12.91 -2.31 6.94
N VAL A 194 12.50 -2.70 5.74
CA VAL A 194 11.70 -1.86 4.85
C VAL A 194 10.23 -2.13 5.06
N ARG A 195 9.41 -1.07 5.14
CA ARG A 195 7.98 -1.17 5.44
C ARG A 195 7.14 -0.58 4.32
N PHE A 196 6.02 -1.21 4.07
CA PHE A 196 4.92 -0.69 3.25
C PHE A 196 3.63 -0.76 4.06
N SER A 197 3.08 0.39 4.37
CA SER A 197 1.92 0.53 5.25
C SER A 197 0.74 1.11 4.48
N THR A 198 -0.47 0.70 4.86
CA THR A 198 -1.72 1.19 4.27
C THR A 198 -2.69 1.60 5.36
N ALA A 199 -3.42 2.69 5.15
CA ALA A 199 -4.51 3.12 6.01
C ALA A 199 -5.72 3.53 5.16
N HIS A 200 -6.92 3.21 5.64
CA HIS A 200 -8.16 3.37 4.89
C HIS A 200 -9.15 4.21 5.66
N ASP A 201 -9.56 5.30 5.03
CA ASP A 201 -10.49 6.26 5.62
C ASP A 201 -11.89 6.04 5.07
N TYR A 202 -12.87 6.19 5.94
CA TYR A 202 -14.28 6.11 5.63
C TYR A 202 -14.99 7.32 6.20
N GLU A 203 -15.99 7.84 5.47
CA GLU A 203 -16.85 8.89 5.99
C GLU A 203 -17.66 8.38 7.20
N LEU A 204 -17.76 9.21 8.21
CA LEU A 204 -18.66 8.99 9.34
C LEU A 204 -20.09 9.25 8.89
N VAL A 205 -21.00 8.35 9.23
CA VAL A 205 -22.42 8.43 8.89
C VAL A 205 -23.24 8.30 10.16
N ASP A 206 -23.73 9.42 10.67
CA ASP A 206 -24.46 9.47 11.95
C ASP A 206 -25.65 8.52 12.00
N ALA A 207 -26.34 8.33 10.86
CA ALA A 207 -27.48 7.40 10.76
C ALA A 207 -27.09 5.93 10.96
N GLU A 208 -25.81 5.57 10.86
CA GLU A 208 -25.32 4.19 11.11
C GLU A 208 -25.00 3.95 12.60
N GLY A 209 -24.93 5.01 13.41
CA GLY A 209 -24.63 4.94 14.84
C GLY A 209 -23.14 4.88 15.15
N GLY A 210 -22.75 4.17 16.23
CA GLY A 210 -21.37 4.11 16.71
C GLY A 210 -20.37 3.49 15.70
N LEU A 211 -19.08 3.67 15.97
CA LEU A 211 -18.00 3.26 15.06
C LEU A 211 -18.06 1.77 14.68
N GLU A 212 -18.53 0.91 15.57
CA GLU A 212 -18.66 -0.52 15.37
C GLU A 212 -19.78 -0.91 14.37
N LYS A 213 -20.72 0.00 14.11
CA LYS A 213 -21.85 -0.19 13.18
C LYS A 213 -21.59 0.43 11.81
N GLN A 214 -20.55 1.28 11.71
CA GLN A 214 -20.21 1.96 10.47
C GLN A 214 -19.80 0.94 9.39
N LYS A 215 -20.41 1.03 8.23
CA LYS A 215 -20.16 0.11 7.11
C LYS A 215 -18.77 0.32 6.52
N ILE A 216 -18.14 -0.77 6.11
CA ILE A 216 -16.84 -0.82 5.43
C ILE A 216 -16.92 -1.83 4.28
N ILE A 217 -15.83 -1.99 3.52
CA ILE A 217 -15.74 -3.05 2.50
C ILE A 217 -15.83 -4.45 3.14
N PRO A 218 -16.33 -5.46 2.40
CA PRO A 218 -16.45 -6.81 2.92
C PRO A 218 -15.08 -7.46 3.19
N ALA A 219 -15.04 -8.41 4.11
CA ALA A 219 -13.80 -9.07 4.56
C ALA A 219 -13.01 -9.71 3.41
N TRP A 220 -13.65 -10.26 2.39
CA TRP A 220 -12.98 -10.85 1.24
C TRP A 220 -12.28 -9.79 0.37
N THR A 221 -12.91 -8.63 0.15
CA THR A 221 -12.29 -7.49 -0.55
C THR A 221 -11.12 -6.94 0.27
N LEU A 222 -11.30 -6.80 1.57
CA LEU A 222 -10.24 -6.39 2.48
C LEU A 222 -9.03 -7.34 2.40
N ARG A 223 -9.27 -8.66 2.35
CA ARG A 223 -8.22 -9.65 2.20
C ARG A 223 -7.47 -9.52 0.87
N LEU A 224 -8.19 -9.28 -0.24
CA LEU A 224 -7.56 -9.02 -1.54
C LEU A 224 -6.71 -7.75 -1.50
N HIS A 225 -7.21 -6.70 -0.89
CA HIS A 225 -6.49 -5.42 -0.75
C HIS A 225 -5.21 -5.57 0.08
N ARG A 226 -5.28 -6.29 1.20
CA ARG A 226 -4.12 -6.66 2.02
C ARG A 226 -3.12 -7.52 1.25
N GLY A 227 -3.61 -8.43 0.42
CA GLY A 227 -2.78 -9.25 -0.47
C GLY A 227 -2.06 -8.41 -1.52
N TYR A 228 -2.75 -7.42 -2.10
CA TYR A 228 -2.14 -6.49 -3.05
C TYR A 228 -1.03 -5.65 -2.41
N ALA A 229 -1.24 -5.13 -1.20
CA ALA A 229 -0.21 -4.38 -0.48
C ALA A 229 1.05 -5.23 -0.22
N ARG A 230 0.89 -6.49 0.21
CA ARG A 230 2.01 -7.43 0.36
C ARG A 230 2.69 -7.76 -0.97
N PHE A 231 1.92 -7.84 -2.05
CA PHE A 231 2.46 -8.11 -3.39
C PHE A 231 3.30 -6.93 -3.91
N VAL A 232 2.90 -5.69 -3.64
CA VAL A 232 3.70 -4.49 -3.92
C VAL A 232 5.01 -4.53 -3.14
N LEU A 233 4.96 -4.82 -1.84
CA LEU A 233 6.15 -5.00 -0.99
C LEU A 233 7.08 -6.08 -1.55
N ASP A 234 6.54 -7.29 -1.82
CA ASP A 234 7.31 -8.43 -2.35
C ASP A 234 7.99 -8.09 -3.68
N SER A 235 7.29 -7.37 -4.54
CA SER A 235 7.82 -6.95 -5.84
C SER A 235 8.97 -5.97 -5.69
N ALA A 236 8.84 -4.96 -4.82
CA ALA A 236 9.88 -3.98 -4.56
C ALA A 236 11.13 -4.65 -3.96
N VAL A 237 10.93 -5.54 -2.99
CA VAL A 237 12.03 -6.31 -2.35
C VAL A 237 12.76 -7.18 -3.36
N ARG A 238 12.04 -7.91 -4.20
CA ARG A 238 12.64 -8.75 -5.24
C ARG A 238 13.40 -7.95 -6.30
N GLU A 239 12.92 -6.77 -6.67
CA GLU A 239 13.62 -5.90 -7.61
C GLU A 239 14.92 -5.36 -7.01
N LEU A 240 14.94 -4.99 -5.71
CA LEU A 240 16.15 -4.57 -5.01
C LEU A 240 17.19 -5.69 -4.91
N GLN A 241 16.75 -6.90 -4.51
CA GLN A 241 17.68 -8.04 -4.32
C GLN A 241 18.30 -8.54 -5.63
N ARG A 242 17.60 -8.43 -6.75
CA ARG A 242 18.15 -8.84 -8.06
C ARG A 242 19.31 -7.97 -8.54
N ASP A 243 19.37 -6.72 -8.12
CA ASP A 243 20.40 -5.80 -8.55
C ASP A 243 21.68 -5.88 -7.71
N VAL A 244 21.61 -6.47 -6.52
CA VAL A 244 22.79 -6.74 -5.66
C VAL A 244 23.57 -7.99 -6.16
N GLY A 245 22.92 -8.88 -6.89
CA GLY A 245 23.53 -10.12 -7.41
C GLY A 245 24.19 -9.99 -8.80
N LYS A 246 24.27 -8.77 -9.33
CA LYS A 246 24.95 -8.46 -10.61
C LYS A 246 26.22 -7.67 -10.38
#